data_e2f6405d2740a686d4765c0be66de574
#
_entry.id   e2f6405d2740a686d4765c0be66de574
#
_cell.length_a   1.000
_cell.length_b   1.000
_cell.length_c   1.000
_cell.angle_alpha   90.00
_cell.angle_beta   90.00
_cell.angle_gamma   90.00
#
_symmetry.space_group_name_H-M   'P 1'
#
loop_
_entity.id
_entity.type
_entity.pdbx_description
1 polymer ?
#
loop_
_entity_poly.entity_id
_entity_poly.type
_entity_poly.pdbx_seq_one_letter_code
_entity_poly.pdbx_strand_id
1 'polypeptide(L)'
;VRKPPSKEDSRFFLALADTEPDAWGRRVIARAHAKERKKDPTLKALTELDYLCAVDDFSRIGALRLCNDKGDFLRTVEQGMHATAPLLELERMFHASRAVERSQESAQDLRYLMGKGTSLGGMRPKCTVLDDDGTLALGKFPSVKDERSITRGEVLALRLARQAGIAAANAHIVMVKDSPIAVISRFDRSADQCRIAYLSAASLLQASRNEEYSYTEVVDAMRTACVEAKADAQQLWRRLVFNHLITNVDDHLQNLGFLYMGNGLWRLAPAFDLNPFPDKDRESKTWLSEDTGPITSIETLIEKAGYFHLAEPEALAVLADVHDAVTGWRSLAMTAEVGLTAAEVEEFAPAFEHAEMDRVKALLSVNFR
;
A
#
# COMPACT_ATOMS: atom_id res chain seq x y z
N VAL A 1 10.00 -28.85 9.31
CA VAL A 1 10.28 -28.59 7.88
C VAL A 1 8.93 -28.45 7.21
N ARG A 2 8.53 -27.21 6.87
CA ARG A 2 7.24 -26.95 6.23
C ARG A 2 7.33 -27.31 4.75
N LYS A 3 6.21 -27.79 4.18
CA LYS A 3 6.10 -28.07 2.75
C LYS A 3 6.42 -26.81 1.94
N PRO A 4 7.14 -26.92 0.81
CA PRO A 4 7.24 -25.82 -0.13
C PRO A 4 5.84 -25.45 -0.63
N PRO A 5 5.61 -24.17 -0.98
CA PRO A 5 4.33 -23.71 -1.53
C PRO A 5 3.91 -24.54 -2.73
N SER A 6 2.62 -24.71 -2.95
CA SER A 6 2.07 -25.43 -4.11
C SER A 6 2.46 -24.70 -5.41
N LYS A 7 2.30 -25.36 -6.57
CA LYS A 7 2.62 -24.72 -7.87
C LYS A 7 1.77 -23.48 -8.19
N GLU A 8 0.70 -23.27 -7.45
CA GLU A 8 -0.25 -22.15 -7.60
C GLU A 8 0.07 -20.99 -6.65
N ASP A 9 0.86 -21.23 -5.59
CA ASP A 9 1.36 -20.23 -4.66
C ASP A 9 2.64 -19.56 -5.20
N SER A 10 3.09 -18.50 -4.53
CA SER A 10 4.40 -17.90 -4.83
C SER A 10 5.48 -18.96 -4.83
N ARG A 11 6.40 -18.90 -5.81
CA ARG A 11 7.54 -19.83 -5.92
C ARG A 11 8.57 -19.63 -4.81
N PHE A 12 8.41 -18.56 -4.03
CA PHE A 12 9.28 -18.21 -2.92
C PHE A 12 8.52 -18.28 -1.58
N PHE A 13 9.27 -18.38 -0.50
CA PHE A 13 8.72 -18.10 0.83
C PHE A 13 8.11 -16.70 0.84
N LEU A 14 6.95 -16.52 1.48
CA LEU A 14 6.16 -15.30 1.38
C LEU A 14 6.92 -14.05 1.81
N ALA A 15 7.76 -14.12 2.85
CA ALA A 15 8.62 -13.02 3.26
C ALA A 15 9.60 -12.55 2.16
N LEU A 16 10.04 -13.46 1.29
CA LEU A 16 10.85 -13.15 0.11
C LEU A 16 9.94 -12.66 -1.03
N ALA A 17 8.74 -13.24 -1.16
CA ALA A 17 7.74 -12.83 -2.14
C ALA A 17 7.28 -11.38 -1.92
N ASP A 18 7.20 -10.88 -0.69
CA ASP A 18 6.94 -9.46 -0.39
C ASP A 18 7.96 -8.51 -1.03
N THR A 19 9.14 -8.99 -1.39
CA THR A 19 10.20 -8.21 -2.03
C THR A 19 10.27 -8.37 -3.54
N GLU A 20 9.37 -9.17 -4.14
CA GLU A 20 9.24 -9.31 -5.60
C GLU A 20 8.80 -7.98 -6.24
N PRO A 21 9.08 -7.79 -7.54
CA PRO A 21 8.49 -6.67 -8.24
C PRO A 21 6.98 -6.84 -8.35
N ASP A 22 6.26 -5.76 -8.11
CA ASP A 22 4.83 -5.68 -8.33
C ASP A 22 4.44 -5.84 -9.81
N ALA A 23 3.15 -5.81 -10.12
CA ALA A 23 2.67 -5.94 -11.50
C ALA A 23 3.20 -4.83 -12.42
N TRP A 24 3.36 -3.60 -11.90
CA TRP A 24 3.99 -2.50 -12.63
C TRP A 24 5.48 -2.79 -12.89
N GLY A 25 6.24 -3.13 -11.87
CA GLY A 25 7.66 -3.47 -11.97
C GLY A 25 7.90 -4.65 -12.91
N ARG A 26 7.10 -5.72 -12.81
CA ARG A 26 7.16 -6.86 -13.74
C ARG A 26 6.92 -6.42 -15.19
N ARG A 27 5.97 -5.53 -15.44
CA ARG A 27 5.70 -4.99 -16.77
C ARG A 27 6.92 -4.24 -17.34
N VAL A 28 7.56 -3.39 -16.53
CA VAL A 28 8.77 -2.65 -16.94
C VAL A 28 9.92 -3.61 -17.25
N ILE A 29 10.19 -4.56 -16.36
CA ILE A 29 11.26 -5.57 -16.52
C ILE A 29 11.03 -6.43 -17.77
N ALA A 30 9.80 -6.95 -17.95
CA ALA A 30 9.46 -7.79 -19.10
C ALA A 30 9.63 -7.04 -20.42
N ARG A 31 9.23 -5.76 -20.49
CA ARG A 31 9.39 -4.95 -21.70
C ARG A 31 10.85 -4.62 -22.01
N ALA A 32 11.66 -4.32 -20.98
CA ALA A 32 13.10 -4.13 -21.14
C ALA A 32 13.75 -5.39 -21.73
N HIS A 33 13.47 -6.54 -21.12
CA HIS A 33 13.98 -7.85 -21.58
C HIS A 33 13.54 -8.16 -23.02
N ALA A 34 12.27 -7.89 -23.36
CA ALA A 34 11.77 -8.12 -24.72
C ALA A 34 12.51 -7.27 -25.78
N LYS A 35 12.90 -6.03 -25.44
CA LYS A 35 13.72 -5.19 -26.34
C LYS A 35 15.15 -5.72 -26.48
N GLU A 36 15.73 -6.28 -25.43
CA GLU A 36 17.04 -6.92 -25.49
C GLU A 36 17.01 -8.20 -26.31
N ARG A 37 15.99 -9.04 -26.14
CA ARG A 37 15.79 -10.27 -26.93
C ARG A 37 15.62 -10.01 -28.44
N LYS A 38 15.12 -8.84 -28.84
CA LYS A 38 15.10 -8.45 -30.26
C LYS A 38 16.50 -8.23 -30.84
N LYS A 39 17.47 -7.87 -30.01
CA LYS A 39 18.87 -7.66 -30.42
C LYS A 39 19.68 -8.95 -30.28
N ASP A 40 19.37 -9.74 -29.26
CA ASP A 40 19.99 -11.03 -28.99
C ASP A 40 18.93 -12.12 -28.77
N PRO A 41 18.55 -12.84 -29.83
CA PRO A 41 17.55 -13.91 -29.74
C PRO A 41 17.98 -15.12 -28.89
N THR A 42 19.23 -15.20 -28.46
CA THR A 42 19.72 -16.29 -27.61
C THR A 42 19.32 -16.12 -26.14
N LEU A 43 18.91 -14.90 -25.73
CA LEU A 43 18.45 -14.63 -24.39
C LEU A 43 17.21 -15.48 -24.03
N LYS A 44 17.29 -16.19 -22.91
CA LYS A 44 16.20 -17.00 -22.39
C LYS A 44 15.03 -16.15 -21.90
N ALA A 45 13.86 -16.76 -21.78
CA ALA A 45 12.72 -16.13 -21.12
C ALA A 45 13.02 -15.88 -19.64
N LEU A 46 12.46 -14.79 -19.08
CA LEU A 46 12.58 -14.47 -17.66
C LEU A 46 11.91 -15.55 -16.80
N THR A 47 12.59 -15.93 -15.74
CA THR A 47 12.06 -16.76 -14.65
C THR A 47 11.62 -15.89 -13.49
N GLU A 48 10.93 -16.45 -12.49
CA GLU A 48 10.58 -15.73 -11.27
C GLU A 48 11.81 -15.22 -10.52
N LEU A 49 12.89 -16.01 -10.51
CA LEU A 49 14.15 -15.58 -9.91
C LEU A 49 14.76 -14.37 -10.64
N ASP A 50 14.65 -14.30 -11.95
CA ASP A 50 15.12 -13.14 -12.72
C ASP A 50 14.34 -11.89 -12.37
N TYR A 51 13.02 -12.00 -12.18
CA TYR A 51 12.21 -10.88 -11.71
C TYR A 51 12.62 -10.42 -10.30
N LEU A 52 12.77 -11.36 -9.37
CA LEU A 52 13.20 -11.05 -8.01
C LEU A 52 14.58 -10.37 -7.99
N CYS A 53 15.54 -10.88 -8.77
CA CYS A 53 16.90 -10.32 -8.87
C CYS A 53 16.96 -8.99 -9.65
N ALA A 54 15.95 -8.67 -10.46
CA ALA A 54 15.92 -7.44 -11.23
C ALA A 54 15.53 -6.20 -10.40
N VAL A 55 14.95 -6.40 -9.21
CA VAL A 55 14.59 -5.30 -8.31
C VAL A 55 15.85 -4.58 -7.83
N ASP A 56 15.84 -3.26 -7.96
CA ASP A 56 16.91 -2.41 -7.45
C ASP A 56 17.09 -2.56 -5.94
N ASP A 57 18.35 -2.75 -5.50
CA ASP A 57 18.63 -3.00 -4.08
C ASP A 57 18.18 -1.85 -3.19
N PHE A 58 18.42 -0.60 -3.59
CA PHE A 58 18.09 0.56 -2.77
C PHE A 58 16.57 0.72 -2.57
N SER A 59 15.79 0.52 -3.62
CA SER A 59 14.33 0.66 -3.59
C SER A 59 13.61 -0.57 -3.03
N ARG A 60 14.28 -1.72 -2.88
CA ARG A 60 13.68 -2.95 -2.34
C ARG A 60 13.05 -2.72 -0.98
N ILE A 61 11.82 -3.22 -0.78
CA ILE A 61 11.10 -3.08 0.49
C ILE A 61 11.78 -3.87 1.60
N GLY A 62 11.72 -3.31 2.80
CA GLY A 62 12.23 -3.96 4.00
C GLY A 62 13.76 -4.06 4.06
N ALA A 63 14.26 -5.03 4.82
CA ALA A 63 15.68 -5.22 5.09
C ALA A 63 16.32 -6.38 4.31
N LEU A 64 15.54 -7.19 3.58
CA LEU A 64 16.09 -8.28 2.77
C LEU A 64 16.85 -7.72 1.57
N ARG A 65 18.07 -8.20 1.39
CA ARG A 65 18.96 -7.84 0.28
C ARG A 65 19.47 -9.09 -0.40
N LEU A 66 19.67 -9.04 -1.69
CA LEU A 66 20.20 -10.15 -2.47
C LEU A 66 21.66 -9.87 -2.85
N CYS A 67 22.53 -10.88 -2.70
CA CYS A 67 23.93 -10.78 -3.10
C CYS A 67 24.32 -12.00 -3.95
N ASN A 68 25.44 -11.86 -4.68
CA ASN A 68 26.08 -12.96 -5.38
C ASN A 68 26.95 -13.79 -4.41
N ASP A 69 27.58 -14.85 -4.95
CA ASP A 69 28.45 -15.75 -4.19
C ASP A 69 29.71 -15.07 -3.61
N LYS A 70 30.05 -13.87 -4.10
CA LYS A 70 31.17 -13.06 -3.61
C LYS A 70 30.75 -12.07 -2.51
N GLY A 71 29.45 -12.01 -2.20
CA GLY A 71 28.89 -11.06 -1.24
C GLY A 71 28.56 -9.68 -1.82
N ASP A 72 28.71 -9.47 -3.13
CA ASP A 72 28.31 -8.21 -3.76
C ASP A 72 26.78 -8.16 -3.88
N PHE A 73 26.17 -7.08 -3.42
CA PHE A 73 24.73 -6.89 -3.55
C PHE A 73 24.33 -6.72 -5.01
N LEU A 74 23.24 -7.41 -5.39
CA LEU A 74 22.69 -7.35 -6.74
C LEU A 74 21.98 -6.01 -6.96
N ARG A 75 22.13 -5.45 -8.18
CA ARG A 75 21.45 -4.22 -8.58
C ARG A 75 21.74 -3.01 -7.68
N THR A 76 22.91 -2.95 -7.09
CA THR A 76 23.41 -1.71 -6.49
C THR A 76 23.76 -0.70 -7.59
N VAL A 77 23.64 0.56 -7.25
CA VAL A 77 24.03 1.65 -8.14
C VAL A 77 25.54 1.75 -8.18
N GLU A 78 26.12 1.91 -9.39
CA GLU A 78 27.53 2.23 -9.54
C GLU A 78 27.87 3.56 -8.83
N GLN A 79 29.03 3.63 -8.20
CA GLN A 79 29.50 4.82 -7.50
C GLN A 79 29.43 6.05 -8.44
N GLY A 80 28.65 7.04 -7.99
CA GLY A 80 28.46 8.30 -8.74
C GLY A 80 27.10 8.44 -9.47
N MET A 81 26.30 7.37 -9.55
CA MET A 81 24.91 7.49 -10.00
C MET A 81 23.97 7.45 -8.80
N HIS A 82 23.07 8.42 -8.70
CA HIS A 82 22.03 8.41 -7.66
C HIS A 82 21.04 7.26 -7.94
N ALA A 83 20.98 6.29 -7.02
CA ALA A 83 20.04 5.16 -7.07
C ALA A 83 18.59 5.63 -7.16
N THR A 84 18.30 6.72 -6.48
CA THR A 84 16.96 7.26 -6.33
C THR A 84 16.94 8.67 -6.89
N ALA A 85 15.91 8.96 -7.66
CA ALA A 85 15.74 10.27 -8.25
C ALA A 85 15.27 11.27 -7.20
N PRO A 86 15.85 12.47 -7.11
CA PRO A 86 15.24 13.58 -6.42
C PRO A 86 13.89 13.93 -7.08
N LEU A 87 13.03 14.63 -6.35
CA LEU A 87 11.72 15.09 -6.87
C LEU A 87 11.84 15.85 -8.21
N LEU A 88 12.96 16.51 -8.46
CA LEU A 88 13.26 17.19 -9.73
C LEU A 88 13.22 16.25 -10.97
N GLU A 89 13.38 14.95 -10.79
CA GLU A 89 13.30 13.97 -11.88
C GLU A 89 11.89 13.38 -12.08
N LEU A 90 10.90 13.75 -11.27
CA LEU A 90 9.52 13.22 -11.36
C LEU A 90 8.91 13.43 -12.75
N GLU A 91 9.18 14.57 -13.40
CA GLU A 91 8.67 14.82 -14.75
C GLU A 91 9.17 13.77 -15.75
N ARG A 92 10.45 13.46 -15.72
CA ARG A 92 11.05 12.44 -16.60
C ARG A 92 10.48 11.05 -16.30
N MET A 93 10.32 10.71 -15.02
CA MET A 93 9.72 9.43 -14.60
C MET A 93 8.27 9.32 -15.05
N PHE A 94 7.50 10.39 -14.87
CA PHE A 94 6.12 10.45 -15.31
C PHE A 94 5.99 10.26 -16.84
N HIS A 95 6.79 10.94 -17.62
CA HIS A 95 6.79 10.76 -19.08
C HIS A 95 7.18 9.34 -19.49
N ALA A 96 8.22 8.77 -18.90
CA ALA A 96 8.64 7.39 -19.16
C ALA A 96 7.54 6.38 -18.77
N SER A 97 6.89 6.58 -17.63
CA SER A 97 5.78 5.71 -17.17
C SER A 97 4.59 5.74 -18.14
N ARG A 98 4.19 6.92 -18.59
CA ARG A 98 3.11 7.08 -19.60
C ARG A 98 3.47 6.46 -20.94
N ALA A 99 4.74 6.55 -21.36
CA ALA A 99 5.21 5.88 -22.56
C ALA A 99 5.05 4.35 -22.45
N VAL A 100 5.38 3.76 -21.29
CA VAL A 100 5.17 2.32 -21.02
C VAL A 100 3.69 1.95 -21.04
N GLU A 101 2.82 2.76 -20.46
CA GLU A 101 1.37 2.49 -20.47
C GLU A 101 0.81 2.51 -21.90
N ARG A 102 1.27 3.45 -22.74
CA ARG A 102 0.87 3.61 -24.16
C ARG A 102 1.58 2.65 -25.12
N SER A 103 2.53 1.84 -24.65
CA SER A 103 3.38 0.97 -25.46
C SER A 103 4.24 1.74 -26.49
N GLN A 104 4.68 2.93 -26.12
CA GLN A 104 5.50 3.87 -26.93
C GLN A 104 6.88 4.11 -26.31
N GLU A 105 7.25 3.36 -25.29
CA GLU A 105 8.48 3.53 -24.55
C GLU A 105 9.74 3.27 -25.40
N SER A 106 10.76 4.07 -25.20
CA SER A 106 12.11 3.85 -25.73
C SER A 106 12.90 2.85 -24.85
N ALA A 107 14.03 2.36 -25.35
CA ALA A 107 14.95 1.57 -24.52
C ALA A 107 15.56 2.42 -23.38
N GLN A 108 15.66 3.74 -23.56
CA GLN A 108 16.15 4.66 -22.55
C GLN A 108 15.13 4.84 -21.42
N ASP A 109 13.84 4.97 -21.75
CA ASP A 109 12.77 5.05 -20.75
C ASP A 109 12.75 3.82 -19.84
N LEU A 110 12.84 2.62 -20.42
CA LEU A 110 12.85 1.38 -19.69
C LEU A 110 14.08 1.25 -18.77
N ARG A 111 15.27 1.57 -19.28
CA ARG A 111 16.50 1.57 -18.45
C ARG A 111 16.40 2.55 -17.31
N TYR A 112 15.78 3.71 -17.55
CA TYR A 112 15.58 4.72 -16.54
C TYR A 112 14.62 4.26 -15.45
N LEU A 113 13.49 3.66 -15.81
CA LEU A 113 12.50 3.13 -14.85
C LEU A 113 13.00 1.90 -14.08
N MET A 114 13.77 1.00 -14.72
CA MET A 114 14.31 -0.20 -14.07
C MET A 114 15.23 0.10 -12.88
N GLY A 115 15.96 1.21 -12.91
CA GLY A 115 16.84 1.62 -11.81
C GLY A 115 16.14 2.41 -10.71
N LYS A 116 14.81 2.62 -10.77
CA LYS A 116 14.16 3.61 -9.90
C LYS A 116 12.86 3.15 -9.23
N GLY A 117 12.63 1.86 -9.12
CA GLY A 117 11.49 1.36 -8.34
C GLY A 117 10.61 0.36 -9.06
N THR A 118 10.80 -0.87 -8.72
CA THR A 118 10.06 -1.99 -9.30
C THR A 118 9.45 -2.89 -8.23
N SER A 119 9.49 -2.53 -6.92
CA SER A 119 9.18 -3.46 -5.82
C SER A 119 8.12 -3.03 -4.82
N LEU A 120 7.26 -2.05 -5.13
CA LEU A 120 6.46 -1.40 -4.09
C LEU A 120 4.93 -1.62 -4.18
N GLY A 121 4.49 -2.78 -4.61
CA GLY A 121 3.09 -3.22 -4.58
C GLY A 121 2.15 -2.53 -5.60
N GLY A 122 1.24 -3.29 -6.24
CA GLY A 122 0.15 -2.78 -7.07
C GLY A 122 0.42 -2.68 -8.57
N MET A 123 -0.60 -2.30 -9.35
CA MET A 123 -0.58 -2.28 -10.82
C MET A 123 -0.29 -0.91 -11.43
N ARG A 124 -0.39 0.17 -10.64
CA ARG A 124 -0.29 1.55 -11.10
C ARG A 124 1.17 2.00 -11.26
N PRO A 125 1.46 2.91 -12.21
CA PRO A 125 2.79 3.47 -12.38
C PRO A 125 3.30 4.14 -11.09
N LYS A 126 4.49 3.75 -10.67
CA LYS A 126 5.14 4.31 -9.47
C LYS A 126 6.64 4.20 -9.55
N CYS A 127 7.32 4.93 -8.70
CA CYS A 127 8.78 4.87 -8.54
C CYS A 127 9.19 5.23 -7.11
N THR A 128 10.40 4.85 -6.73
CA THR A 128 11.03 5.34 -5.50
C THR A 128 11.71 6.68 -5.79
N VAL A 129 11.50 7.66 -4.91
CA VAL A 129 12.08 8.99 -4.98
C VAL A 129 12.69 9.39 -3.65
N LEU A 130 13.57 10.39 -3.65
CA LEU A 130 13.96 11.13 -2.45
C LEU A 130 13.07 12.36 -2.35
N ASP A 131 12.40 12.52 -1.22
CA ASP A 131 11.64 13.71 -0.88
C ASP A 131 12.56 14.91 -0.61
N ASP A 132 12.01 16.09 -0.45
CA ASP A 132 12.79 17.34 -0.25
C ASP A 132 13.63 17.31 1.03
N ASP A 133 13.21 16.54 2.04
CA ASP A 133 13.95 16.32 3.29
C ASP A 133 15.03 15.21 3.18
N GLY A 134 15.20 14.62 1.99
CA GLY A 134 16.13 13.52 1.72
C GLY A 134 15.63 12.15 2.20
N THR A 135 14.40 12.04 2.69
CA THR A 135 13.82 10.75 3.06
C THR A 135 13.32 9.98 1.84
N LEU A 136 13.27 8.65 1.97
CA LEU A 136 12.81 7.79 0.90
C LEU A 136 11.28 7.83 0.81
N ALA A 137 10.76 8.08 -0.38
CA ALA A 137 9.34 8.13 -0.66
C ALA A 137 8.97 7.32 -1.90
N LEU A 138 7.68 7.05 -2.05
CA LEU A 138 7.06 6.45 -3.20
C LEU A 138 6.31 7.51 -3.98
N GLY A 139 6.72 7.77 -5.23
CA GLY A 139 5.97 8.59 -6.17
C GLY A 139 4.98 7.73 -6.95
N LYS A 140 3.68 7.93 -6.77
CA LYS A 140 2.62 7.28 -7.54
C LYS A 140 2.10 8.24 -8.61
N PHE A 141 2.09 7.78 -9.86
CA PHE A 141 1.68 8.58 -11.01
C PHE A 141 0.23 8.31 -11.40
N PRO A 142 -0.49 9.33 -11.91
CA PRO A 142 -1.78 9.08 -12.53
C PRO A 142 -1.60 8.19 -13.75
N SER A 143 -2.45 7.17 -13.88
CA SER A 143 -2.50 6.28 -15.05
C SER A 143 -3.22 6.96 -16.22
N VAL A 144 -2.88 6.56 -17.44
CA VAL A 144 -3.64 6.98 -18.64
C VAL A 144 -5.07 6.43 -18.67
N LYS A 145 -5.39 5.48 -17.80
CA LYS A 145 -6.70 4.84 -17.67
C LYS A 145 -7.55 5.42 -16.54
N ASP A 146 -7.03 6.40 -15.81
CA ASP A 146 -7.77 6.98 -14.69
C ASP A 146 -8.94 7.82 -15.19
N GLU A 147 -10.10 7.49 -14.68
CA GLU A 147 -11.34 8.24 -14.92
C GLU A 147 -11.55 9.35 -13.88
N ARG A 148 -10.81 9.29 -12.77
CA ARG A 148 -10.83 10.26 -11.66
C ARG A 148 -9.43 10.51 -11.10
N SER A 149 -9.28 11.49 -10.22
CA SER A 149 -8.00 11.88 -9.62
C SER A 149 -7.58 10.92 -8.49
N ILE A 150 -7.22 9.67 -8.85
CA ILE A 150 -6.90 8.59 -7.88
C ILE A 150 -5.75 8.97 -6.96
N THR A 151 -4.69 9.63 -7.49
CA THR A 151 -3.54 10.04 -6.67
C THR A 151 -3.94 11.04 -5.58
N ARG A 152 -4.83 11.99 -5.89
CA ARG A 152 -5.38 12.91 -4.89
C ARG A 152 -6.33 12.21 -3.93
N GLY A 153 -7.13 11.24 -4.41
CA GLY A 153 -7.99 10.41 -3.57
C GLY A 153 -7.20 9.62 -2.53
N GLU A 154 -6.04 9.05 -2.89
CA GLU A 154 -5.17 8.35 -1.94
C GLU A 154 -4.56 9.30 -0.90
N VAL A 155 -4.08 10.48 -1.32
CA VAL A 155 -3.55 11.49 -0.39
C VAL A 155 -4.65 11.97 0.56
N LEU A 156 -5.86 12.20 0.07
CA LEU A 156 -7.03 12.53 0.90
C LEU A 156 -7.29 11.43 1.95
N ALA A 157 -7.35 10.16 1.54
CA ALA A 157 -7.61 9.04 2.44
C ALA A 157 -6.51 8.89 3.51
N LEU A 158 -5.24 9.00 3.14
CA LEU A 158 -4.12 8.93 4.10
C LEU A 158 -4.15 10.08 5.12
N ARG A 159 -4.54 11.28 4.71
CA ARG A 159 -4.68 12.43 5.61
C ARG A 159 -5.89 12.28 6.54
N LEU A 160 -7.04 11.85 6.02
CA LEU A 160 -8.22 11.52 6.84
C LEU A 160 -7.93 10.43 7.84
N ALA A 161 -7.21 9.37 7.44
CA ALA A 161 -6.80 8.29 8.34
C ALA A 161 -6.00 8.84 9.54
N ARG A 162 -5.09 9.78 9.31
CA ARG A 162 -4.32 10.42 10.39
C ARG A 162 -5.22 11.26 11.30
N GLN A 163 -6.19 12.00 10.74
CA GLN A 163 -7.18 12.75 11.54
C GLN A 163 -8.06 11.80 12.36
N ALA A 164 -8.35 10.61 11.84
CA ALA A 164 -9.06 9.54 12.54
C ALA A 164 -8.21 8.80 13.59
N GLY A 165 -7.01 9.27 13.92
CA GLY A 165 -6.12 8.64 14.90
C GLY A 165 -5.46 7.34 14.42
N ILE A 166 -5.39 7.12 13.11
CA ILE A 166 -4.69 6.00 12.50
C ILE A 166 -3.25 6.39 12.21
N ALA A 167 -2.30 5.56 12.64
CA ALA A 167 -0.93 5.66 12.18
C ALA A 167 -0.90 5.33 10.67
N ALA A 168 -0.82 6.34 9.81
CA ALA A 168 -0.78 6.21 8.35
C ALA A 168 0.45 6.90 7.77
N ALA A 169 0.91 6.44 6.61
CA ALA A 169 2.02 7.01 5.88
C ALA A 169 1.77 8.51 5.60
N ASN A 170 2.82 9.32 5.68
CA ASN A 170 2.75 10.70 5.25
C ASN A 170 2.60 10.76 3.75
N ALA A 171 1.76 11.69 3.27
CA ALA A 171 1.55 11.85 1.84
C ALA A 171 1.26 13.32 1.49
N HIS A 172 1.76 13.74 0.33
CA HIS A 172 1.47 15.05 -0.25
C HIS A 172 1.44 14.98 -1.76
N ILE A 173 0.91 16.02 -2.40
CA ILE A 173 0.84 16.13 -3.85
C ILE A 173 2.00 16.99 -4.37
N VAL A 174 2.71 16.48 -5.37
CA VAL A 174 3.66 17.25 -6.19
C VAL A 174 3.07 17.41 -7.58
N MET A 175 2.91 18.64 -8.03
CA MET A 175 2.41 18.91 -9.38
C MET A 175 3.54 18.83 -10.41
N VAL A 176 3.37 17.97 -11.40
CA VAL A 176 4.22 17.92 -12.60
C VAL A 176 3.39 18.39 -13.77
N LYS A 177 3.60 19.62 -14.18
CA LYS A 177 2.69 20.33 -15.11
C LYS A 177 1.27 20.30 -14.51
N ASP A 178 0.31 19.75 -15.21
CA ASP A 178 -1.09 19.63 -14.75
C ASP A 178 -1.42 18.27 -14.12
N SER A 179 -0.40 17.45 -13.82
CA SER A 179 -0.59 16.09 -13.31
C SER A 179 -0.22 15.99 -11.84
N PRO A 180 -1.16 15.60 -10.95
CA PRO A 180 -0.90 15.41 -9.54
C PRO A 180 -0.19 14.07 -9.30
N ILE A 181 1.01 14.11 -8.72
CA ILE A 181 1.77 12.93 -8.32
C ILE A 181 1.66 12.81 -6.80
N ALA A 182 1.22 11.67 -6.30
CA ALA A 182 1.22 11.40 -4.87
C ALA A 182 2.64 10.97 -4.44
N VAL A 183 3.22 11.72 -3.51
CA VAL A 183 4.49 11.39 -2.86
C VAL A 183 4.17 10.89 -1.47
N ILE A 184 4.51 9.62 -1.19
CA ILE A 184 4.14 8.91 0.04
C ILE A 184 5.42 8.47 0.73
N SER A 185 5.65 8.94 1.95
CA SER A 185 6.85 8.62 2.73
C SER A 185 6.91 7.12 3.03
N ARG A 186 8.08 6.52 2.86
CA ARG A 186 8.32 5.13 3.21
C ARG A 186 8.60 5.01 4.70
N PHE A 187 8.05 3.99 5.31
CA PHE A 187 8.17 3.68 6.74
C PHE A 187 9.11 2.49 7.03
N ASP A 188 9.64 1.84 6.00
CA ASP A 188 10.60 0.74 6.11
C ASP A 188 12.06 1.23 6.14
N ARG A 189 12.24 2.49 6.47
CA ARG A 189 13.52 3.13 6.77
C ARG A 189 13.42 3.90 8.08
N SER A 190 14.47 3.84 8.90
CA SER A 190 14.60 4.70 10.06
C SER A 190 14.97 6.13 9.66
N ALA A 191 14.96 7.05 10.64
CA ALA A 191 15.45 8.42 10.42
C ALA A 191 16.90 8.45 9.89
N ASP A 192 17.74 7.50 10.32
CA ASP A 192 19.12 7.33 9.86
C ASP A 192 19.23 6.55 8.54
N GLN A 193 18.13 6.38 7.81
CA GLN A 193 18.03 5.63 6.55
C GLN A 193 18.41 4.14 6.67
N CYS A 194 18.48 3.59 7.88
CA CYS A 194 18.65 2.17 8.10
C CYS A 194 17.38 1.40 7.68
N ARG A 195 17.57 0.21 7.11
CA ARG A 195 16.47 -0.64 6.66
C ARG A 195 15.77 -1.30 7.85
N ILE A 196 14.45 -1.29 7.83
CA ILE A 196 13.59 -2.01 8.78
C ILE A 196 12.97 -3.19 8.06
N ALA A 197 13.08 -4.40 8.61
CA ALA A 197 12.46 -5.56 7.99
C ALA A 197 10.94 -5.41 7.96
N TYR A 198 10.33 -5.87 6.88
CA TYR A 198 8.91 -5.75 6.59
C TYR A 198 8.32 -7.12 6.27
N LEU A 199 7.10 -7.37 6.72
CA LEU A 199 6.23 -8.47 6.29
C LEU A 199 4.84 -7.95 5.99
N SER A 200 4.20 -8.48 4.94
CA SER A 200 2.76 -8.32 4.78
C SER A 200 1.98 -9.23 5.75
N ALA A 201 0.69 -8.96 5.97
CA ALA A 201 -0.17 -9.87 6.71
C ALA A 201 -0.30 -11.23 6.00
N ALA A 202 -0.26 -11.25 4.67
CA ALA A 202 -0.19 -12.50 3.91
C ALA A 202 1.05 -13.33 4.28
N SER A 203 2.21 -12.68 4.42
CA SER A 203 3.44 -13.34 4.85
C SER A 203 3.40 -13.77 6.31
N LEU A 204 2.80 -12.96 7.18
CA LEU A 204 2.64 -13.28 8.60
C LEU A 204 1.78 -14.53 8.79
N LEU A 205 0.65 -14.63 8.08
CA LEU A 205 -0.25 -15.79 8.10
C LEU A 205 0.26 -16.97 7.27
N GLN A 206 1.27 -16.74 6.42
CA GLN A 206 1.69 -17.70 5.39
C GLN A 206 0.53 -18.09 4.48
N ALA A 207 -0.23 -17.10 4.07
CA ALA A 207 -1.47 -17.23 3.34
C ALA A 207 -1.27 -17.85 1.96
N SER A 208 -2.13 -18.77 1.60
CA SER A 208 -2.29 -19.30 0.23
C SER A 208 -3.18 -18.36 -0.57
N ARG A 209 -2.90 -18.22 -1.88
CA ARG A 209 -3.72 -17.37 -2.76
C ARG A 209 -5.14 -17.90 -3.01
N ASN A 210 -5.35 -19.18 -2.73
CA ASN A 210 -6.59 -19.90 -3.03
C ASN A 210 -7.46 -20.14 -1.78
N GLU A 211 -7.12 -19.51 -0.65
CA GLU A 211 -7.84 -19.63 0.61
C GLU A 211 -8.31 -18.26 1.07
N GLU A 212 -9.50 -18.22 1.63
CA GLU A 212 -10.03 -17.04 2.29
C GLU A 212 -9.38 -16.89 3.67
N TYR A 213 -9.07 -15.68 4.04
CA TYR A 213 -8.48 -15.33 5.33
C TYR A 213 -9.27 -14.19 5.98
N SER A 214 -9.17 -14.14 7.30
CA SER A 214 -9.90 -13.16 8.09
C SER A 214 -8.98 -12.27 8.94
N TYR A 215 -9.50 -11.10 9.32
CA TYR A 215 -8.83 -10.20 10.23
C TYR A 215 -8.70 -10.78 11.65
N THR A 216 -9.60 -11.66 12.06
CA THR A 216 -9.47 -12.39 13.34
C THR A 216 -8.26 -13.31 13.33
N GLU A 217 -7.94 -13.99 12.22
CA GLU A 217 -6.70 -14.77 12.09
C GLU A 217 -5.45 -13.89 12.14
N VAL A 218 -5.53 -12.67 11.56
CA VAL A 218 -4.43 -11.70 11.68
C VAL A 218 -4.22 -11.32 13.15
N VAL A 219 -5.29 -11.04 13.91
CA VAL A 219 -5.20 -10.75 15.36
C VAL A 219 -4.61 -11.92 16.14
N ASP A 220 -4.98 -13.16 15.81
CA ASP A 220 -4.40 -14.34 16.45
C ASP A 220 -2.90 -14.46 16.18
N ALA A 221 -2.46 -14.22 14.95
CA ALA A 221 -1.04 -14.18 14.63
C ALA A 221 -0.31 -13.04 15.37
N MET A 222 -0.95 -11.86 15.49
CA MET A 222 -0.39 -10.72 16.22
C MET A 222 -0.15 -11.01 17.70
N ARG A 223 -0.97 -11.84 18.35
CA ARG A 223 -0.82 -12.21 19.78
C ARG A 223 0.54 -12.83 20.09
N THR A 224 1.13 -13.52 19.13
CA THR A 224 2.43 -14.18 19.31
C THR A 224 3.56 -13.45 18.61
N ALA A 225 3.26 -12.67 17.58
CA ALA A 225 4.27 -12.02 16.74
C ALA A 225 4.51 -10.55 17.11
N CYS A 226 3.53 -9.85 17.72
CA CYS A 226 3.67 -8.41 17.97
C CYS A 226 4.09 -8.09 19.40
N VAL A 227 4.91 -7.06 19.55
CA VAL A 227 5.39 -6.56 20.85
C VAL A 227 4.28 -5.89 21.66
N GLU A 228 3.34 -5.25 21.00
CA GLU A 228 2.15 -4.59 21.60
C GLU A 228 0.86 -5.08 20.94
N ALA A 229 0.66 -6.40 20.95
CA ALA A 229 -0.43 -7.06 20.22
C ALA A 229 -1.81 -6.46 20.47
N LYS A 230 -2.12 -6.09 21.74
CA LYS A 230 -3.41 -5.46 22.10
C LYS A 230 -3.57 -4.10 21.40
N ALA A 231 -2.57 -3.23 21.51
CA ALA A 231 -2.63 -1.90 20.91
C ALA A 231 -2.68 -1.97 19.36
N ASP A 232 -1.93 -2.90 18.78
CA ASP A 232 -1.92 -3.13 17.34
C ASP A 232 -3.27 -3.71 16.85
N ALA A 233 -3.92 -4.60 17.61
CA ALA A 233 -5.26 -5.11 17.30
C ALA A 233 -6.33 -4.00 17.36
N GLN A 234 -6.28 -3.14 18.36
CA GLN A 234 -7.18 -1.97 18.48
C GLN A 234 -6.98 -0.99 17.33
N GLN A 235 -5.72 -0.74 16.92
CA GLN A 235 -5.41 0.05 15.73
C GLN A 235 -5.90 -0.62 14.44
N LEU A 236 -5.81 -1.94 14.33
CA LEU A 236 -6.36 -2.66 13.19
C LEU A 236 -7.87 -2.46 13.10
N TRP A 237 -8.61 -2.63 14.21
CA TRP A 237 -10.06 -2.40 14.21
C TRP A 237 -10.43 -0.97 13.78
N ARG A 238 -9.73 0.05 14.27
CA ARG A 238 -9.90 1.44 13.84
C ARG A 238 -9.72 1.59 12.31
N ARG A 239 -8.74 0.88 11.72
CA ARG A 239 -8.53 0.88 10.26
C ARG A 239 -9.68 0.20 9.51
N LEU A 240 -10.25 -0.89 10.06
CA LEU A 240 -11.39 -1.57 9.44
C LEU A 240 -12.62 -0.67 9.39
N VAL A 241 -12.93 0.02 10.50
CA VAL A 241 -13.99 1.05 10.53
C VAL A 241 -13.72 2.12 9.50
N PHE A 242 -12.51 2.66 9.45
CA PHE A 242 -12.14 3.70 8.49
C PHE A 242 -12.28 3.23 7.05
N ASN A 243 -11.74 2.06 6.69
CA ASN A 243 -11.85 1.47 5.36
C ASN A 243 -13.30 1.32 4.93
N HIS A 244 -14.16 0.84 5.83
CA HIS A 244 -15.58 0.68 5.56
C HIS A 244 -16.27 2.04 5.30
N LEU A 245 -15.96 3.07 6.10
CA LEU A 245 -16.57 4.40 5.98
C LEU A 245 -16.09 5.22 4.78
N ILE A 246 -14.89 4.93 4.23
CA ILE A 246 -14.38 5.57 3.01
C ILE A 246 -14.54 4.70 1.77
N THR A 247 -15.22 3.56 1.87
CA THR A 247 -15.36 2.57 0.80
C THR A 247 -14.01 2.12 0.23
N ASN A 248 -13.00 1.91 1.10
CA ASN A 248 -11.75 1.29 0.69
C ASN A 248 -11.92 -0.23 0.70
N VAL A 249 -12.25 -0.80 -0.45
CA VAL A 249 -12.53 -2.23 -0.63
C VAL A 249 -11.34 -3.01 -1.22
N ASP A 250 -10.18 -2.38 -1.36
CA ASP A 250 -8.94 -3.05 -1.81
C ASP A 250 -8.04 -3.43 -0.62
N ASP A 251 -8.66 -3.97 0.42
CA ASP A 251 -8.08 -4.27 1.73
C ASP A 251 -7.52 -5.69 1.85
N HIS A 252 -6.87 -6.17 0.79
CA HIS A 252 -6.24 -7.49 0.81
C HIS A 252 -5.02 -7.55 1.76
N LEU A 253 -4.65 -8.75 2.20
CA LEU A 253 -3.59 -8.97 3.20
C LEU A 253 -2.21 -8.41 2.84
N GLN A 254 -1.91 -8.15 1.56
CA GLN A 254 -0.68 -7.48 1.15
C GLN A 254 -0.69 -5.96 1.43
N ASN A 255 -1.88 -5.34 1.61
CA ASN A 255 -2.04 -3.94 1.98
C ASN A 255 -2.03 -3.72 3.50
N LEU A 256 -1.78 -4.76 4.27
CA LEU A 256 -1.56 -4.71 5.71
C LEU A 256 -0.15 -5.20 6.01
N GLY A 257 0.66 -4.39 6.68
CA GLY A 257 2.07 -4.68 6.89
C GLY A 257 2.51 -4.64 8.35
N PHE A 258 3.68 -5.23 8.60
CA PHE A 258 4.33 -5.30 9.91
C PHE A 258 5.80 -4.91 9.78
N LEU A 259 6.31 -4.17 10.77
CA LEU A 259 7.69 -3.74 10.88
C LEU A 259 8.39 -4.47 12.02
N TYR A 260 9.61 -4.90 11.79
CA TYR A 260 10.43 -5.59 12.78
C TYR A 260 10.94 -4.66 13.87
N MET A 261 10.73 -5.07 15.12
CA MET A 261 11.10 -4.29 16.32
C MET A 261 12.29 -4.88 17.10
N GLY A 262 12.88 -5.94 16.57
CA GLY A 262 13.93 -6.70 17.27
C GLY A 262 13.39 -7.93 18.00
N ASN A 263 14.30 -8.82 18.42
CA ASN A 263 14.03 -10.02 19.21
C ASN A 263 12.93 -10.96 18.64
N GLY A 264 12.78 -10.97 17.32
CA GLY A 264 11.75 -11.77 16.64
C GLY A 264 10.33 -11.17 16.69
N LEU A 265 10.17 -9.95 17.20
CA LEU A 265 8.87 -9.30 17.39
C LEU A 265 8.64 -8.18 16.37
N TRP A 266 7.38 -7.91 16.10
CA TRP A 266 6.87 -7.00 15.08
C TRP A 266 5.92 -5.95 15.66
N ARG A 267 5.59 -4.94 14.89
CA ARG A 267 4.52 -3.97 15.14
C ARG A 267 3.72 -3.76 13.86
N LEU A 268 2.46 -3.46 14.00
CA LEU A 268 1.63 -3.04 12.88
C LEU A 268 2.26 -1.81 12.19
N ALA A 269 2.56 -1.93 10.89
CA ALA A 269 3.12 -0.84 10.10
C ALA A 269 2.09 0.30 9.93
N PRO A 270 2.51 1.54 9.63
CA PRO A 270 1.57 2.58 9.22
C PRO A 270 0.65 2.13 8.09
N ALA A 271 -0.60 2.58 8.09
CA ALA A 271 -1.54 2.31 7.02
C ALA A 271 -1.05 2.96 5.71
N PHE A 272 -1.23 2.28 4.61
CA PHE A 272 -0.81 2.68 3.26
C PHE A 272 -1.77 2.13 2.22
N ASP A 273 -1.70 2.63 1.01
CA ASP A 273 -2.53 2.19 -0.13
C ASP A 273 -4.05 2.26 0.17
N LEU A 274 -4.46 3.36 0.79
CA LEU A 274 -5.86 3.66 1.12
C LEU A 274 -6.50 4.39 -0.03
N ASN A 275 -7.51 3.78 -0.66
CA ASN A 275 -8.17 4.35 -1.83
C ASN A 275 -9.69 4.34 -1.67
N PRO A 276 -10.38 5.49 -1.79
CA PRO A 276 -11.83 5.51 -1.82
C PRO A 276 -12.34 5.06 -3.19
N PHE A 277 -13.33 4.15 -3.19
CA PHE A 277 -13.93 3.58 -4.40
C PHE A 277 -15.43 3.93 -4.48
N PRO A 278 -15.80 5.09 -5.08
CA PRO A 278 -17.18 5.56 -5.12
C PRO A 278 -18.14 4.68 -5.95
N ASP A 279 -17.58 3.83 -6.81
CA ASP A 279 -18.28 2.95 -7.76
C ASP A 279 -18.26 1.46 -7.35
N LYS A 280 -17.87 1.17 -6.11
CA LYS A 280 -17.81 -0.20 -5.59
C LYS A 280 -18.84 -0.45 -4.49
N ASP A 281 -19.31 -1.69 -4.42
CA ASP A 281 -20.03 -2.17 -3.25
C ASP A 281 -19.08 -2.20 -2.03
N ARG A 282 -19.63 -1.94 -0.84
CA ARG A 282 -18.87 -1.89 0.41
C ARG A 282 -18.70 -3.28 0.99
N GLU A 283 -17.93 -4.07 0.31
CA GLU A 283 -17.58 -5.43 0.72
C GLU A 283 -16.06 -5.55 0.78
N SER A 284 -15.52 -5.87 1.94
CA SER A 284 -14.08 -6.05 2.11
C SER A 284 -13.57 -7.29 1.35
N LYS A 285 -12.35 -7.26 0.84
CA LYS A 285 -11.72 -8.44 0.25
C LYS A 285 -11.28 -9.44 1.32
N THR A 286 -10.77 -8.95 2.44
CA THR A 286 -10.41 -9.80 3.59
C THR A 286 -11.64 -9.93 4.48
N TRP A 287 -11.97 -11.14 4.90
CA TRP A 287 -13.10 -11.40 5.79
C TRP A 287 -12.88 -10.79 7.17
N LEU A 288 -13.94 -10.38 7.83
CA LEU A 288 -13.83 -9.93 9.22
C LEU A 288 -13.47 -11.10 10.13
N SER A 289 -14.22 -12.18 10.00
CA SER A 289 -14.01 -13.46 10.69
C SER A 289 -14.54 -14.60 9.82
N GLU A 290 -14.18 -15.84 10.14
CA GLU A 290 -14.63 -17.03 9.41
C GLU A 290 -16.16 -17.16 9.41
N ASP A 291 -16.82 -16.83 10.52
CA ASP A 291 -18.25 -16.95 10.69
C ASP A 291 -19.07 -15.77 10.13
N THR A 292 -18.48 -14.60 9.95
CA THR A 292 -19.17 -13.41 9.41
C THR A 292 -18.92 -13.18 7.93
N GLY A 293 -17.81 -13.69 7.38
CA GLY A 293 -17.38 -13.35 6.03
C GLY A 293 -16.86 -11.92 5.89
N PRO A 294 -17.03 -11.31 4.70
CA PRO A 294 -16.61 -9.94 4.42
C PRO A 294 -17.28 -8.89 5.32
N ILE A 295 -16.63 -7.74 5.48
CA ILE A 295 -17.23 -6.58 6.17
C ILE A 295 -18.22 -5.92 5.23
N THR A 296 -19.51 -5.94 5.61
CA THR A 296 -20.60 -5.36 4.82
C THR A 296 -21.39 -4.32 5.61
N SER A 297 -21.25 -4.26 6.94
CA SER A 297 -21.94 -3.30 7.79
C SER A 297 -21.12 -2.91 9.03
N ILE A 298 -21.45 -1.76 9.59
CA ILE A 298 -20.82 -1.25 10.81
C ILE A 298 -21.22 -2.06 12.03
N GLU A 299 -22.44 -2.60 12.06
CA GLU A 299 -22.96 -3.42 13.15
C GLU A 299 -22.09 -4.68 13.33
N THR A 300 -21.72 -5.35 12.24
CA THR A 300 -20.86 -6.53 12.27
C THR A 300 -19.48 -6.20 12.85
N LEU A 301 -18.93 -5.02 12.51
CA LEU A 301 -17.66 -4.54 13.07
C LEU A 301 -17.78 -4.33 14.59
N ILE A 302 -18.88 -3.75 15.08
CA ILE A 302 -19.11 -3.53 16.53
C ILE A 302 -19.27 -4.87 17.26
N GLU A 303 -20.05 -5.81 16.73
CA GLU A 303 -20.23 -7.14 17.32
C GLU A 303 -18.89 -7.88 17.50
N LYS A 304 -17.94 -7.68 16.58
CA LYS A 304 -16.60 -8.31 16.63
C LYS A 304 -15.54 -7.49 17.35
N ALA A 305 -15.85 -6.28 17.83
CA ALA A 305 -14.88 -5.38 18.49
C ALA A 305 -14.15 -6.03 19.66
N GLY A 306 -14.84 -6.89 20.41
CA GLY A 306 -14.26 -7.65 21.54
C GLY A 306 -13.08 -8.53 21.13
N TYR A 307 -13.07 -9.05 19.91
CA TYR A 307 -11.96 -9.85 19.39
C TYR A 307 -10.68 -8.99 19.21
N PHE A 308 -10.86 -7.72 18.92
CA PHE A 308 -9.79 -6.72 18.80
C PHE A 308 -9.45 -6.03 20.14
N HIS A 309 -9.88 -6.63 21.26
CA HIS A 309 -9.66 -6.12 22.63
C HIS A 309 -10.30 -4.75 22.90
N LEU A 310 -11.45 -4.46 22.30
CA LEU A 310 -12.26 -3.29 22.57
C LEU A 310 -13.57 -3.71 23.24
N ALA A 311 -13.87 -3.14 24.42
CA ALA A 311 -15.21 -3.20 24.95
C ALA A 311 -16.15 -2.32 24.13
N GLU A 312 -17.46 -2.58 24.15
CA GLU A 312 -18.43 -1.85 23.33
C GLU A 312 -18.34 -0.32 23.49
N PRO A 313 -18.21 0.27 24.71
CA PRO A 313 -18.05 1.71 24.85
C PRO A 313 -16.75 2.25 24.20
N GLU A 314 -15.64 1.47 24.25
CA GLU A 314 -14.38 1.81 23.61
C GLU A 314 -14.52 1.75 22.08
N ALA A 315 -15.20 0.75 21.56
CA ALA A 315 -15.50 0.61 20.14
C ALA A 315 -16.34 1.77 19.63
N LEU A 316 -17.39 2.16 20.36
CA LEU A 316 -18.22 3.31 20.01
C LEU A 316 -17.43 4.64 20.05
N ALA A 317 -16.52 4.81 21.00
CA ALA A 317 -15.65 5.99 21.04
C ALA A 317 -14.72 6.04 19.82
N VAL A 318 -14.09 4.91 19.46
CA VAL A 318 -13.28 4.81 18.25
C VAL A 318 -14.10 5.08 16.98
N LEU A 319 -15.32 4.56 16.93
CA LEU A 319 -16.25 4.80 15.82
C LEU A 319 -16.60 6.28 15.68
N ALA A 320 -16.83 6.98 16.80
CA ALA A 320 -17.10 8.41 16.82
C ALA A 320 -15.91 9.22 16.26
N ASP A 321 -14.68 8.94 16.75
CA ASP A 321 -13.45 9.59 16.24
C ASP A 321 -13.31 9.44 14.72
N VAL A 322 -13.51 8.21 14.22
CA VAL A 322 -13.37 7.92 12.79
C VAL A 322 -14.48 8.60 11.97
N HIS A 323 -15.72 8.53 12.44
CA HIS A 323 -16.85 9.18 11.78
C HIS A 323 -16.66 10.69 11.68
N ASP A 324 -16.23 11.35 12.77
CA ASP A 324 -15.99 12.79 12.78
C ASP A 324 -14.90 13.18 11.78
N ALA A 325 -13.80 12.43 11.74
CA ALA A 325 -12.74 12.68 10.77
C ALA A 325 -13.24 12.51 9.32
N VAL A 326 -13.99 11.44 9.04
CA VAL A 326 -14.52 11.16 7.70
C VAL A 326 -15.55 12.22 7.29
N THR A 327 -16.41 12.69 8.21
CA THR A 327 -17.40 13.74 7.92
C THR A 327 -16.76 15.04 7.40
N GLY A 328 -15.52 15.33 7.81
CA GLY A 328 -14.75 16.49 7.36
C GLY A 328 -14.14 16.39 5.96
N TRP A 329 -14.35 15.29 5.24
CA TRP A 329 -13.64 14.96 4.01
C TRP A 329 -13.73 16.02 2.90
N ARG A 330 -14.88 16.65 2.67
CA ARG A 330 -15.07 17.69 1.63
C ARG A 330 -14.17 18.89 1.88
N SER A 331 -14.10 19.33 3.13
CA SER A 331 -13.26 20.47 3.51
C SER A 331 -11.78 20.15 3.27
N LEU A 332 -11.30 18.97 3.67
CA LEU A 332 -9.93 18.54 3.46
C LEU A 332 -9.62 18.35 1.97
N ALA A 333 -10.55 17.78 1.20
CA ALA A 333 -10.40 17.52 -0.22
C ALA A 333 -10.07 18.78 -1.04
N MET A 334 -10.68 19.91 -0.68
CA MET A 334 -10.49 21.19 -1.38
C MET A 334 -9.30 22.03 -0.87
N THR A 335 -8.61 21.59 0.18
CA THR A 335 -7.40 22.31 0.65
C THR A 335 -6.29 22.27 -0.42
N ALA A 336 -5.36 23.21 -0.36
CA ALA A 336 -4.20 23.23 -1.27
C ALA A 336 -3.33 21.97 -1.18
N GLU A 337 -3.40 21.26 -0.07
CA GLU A 337 -2.62 20.04 0.21
C GLU A 337 -3.13 18.80 -0.53
N VAL A 338 -4.44 18.75 -0.86
CA VAL A 338 -5.08 17.70 -1.65
C VAL A 338 -5.42 18.22 -3.04
N GLY A 339 -6.11 19.37 -3.12
CA GLY A 339 -6.35 20.14 -4.32
C GLY A 339 -7.40 19.52 -5.26
N LEU A 340 -8.38 18.77 -4.75
CA LEU A 340 -9.53 18.34 -5.57
C LEU A 340 -10.38 19.55 -5.97
N THR A 341 -10.78 19.59 -7.21
CA THR A 341 -11.77 20.55 -7.72
C THR A 341 -13.17 20.19 -7.22
N ALA A 342 -14.11 21.14 -7.28
CA ALA A 342 -15.50 20.87 -6.90
C ALA A 342 -16.12 19.70 -7.70
N ALA A 343 -15.80 19.57 -8.98
CA ALA A 343 -16.27 18.45 -9.80
C ALA A 343 -15.68 17.11 -9.33
N GLU A 344 -14.37 17.05 -9.07
CA GLU A 344 -13.72 15.84 -8.57
C GLU A 344 -14.24 15.46 -7.16
N VAL A 345 -14.58 16.43 -6.31
CA VAL A 345 -15.21 16.18 -5.01
C VAL A 345 -16.54 15.44 -5.19
N GLU A 346 -17.38 15.87 -6.13
CA GLU A 346 -18.66 15.17 -6.42
C GLU A 346 -18.44 13.75 -6.95
N GLU A 347 -17.37 13.50 -7.72
CA GLU A 347 -17.02 12.14 -8.18
C GLU A 347 -16.65 11.20 -7.01
N PHE A 348 -16.06 11.72 -5.94
CA PHE A 348 -15.72 10.95 -4.75
C PHE A 348 -16.83 10.86 -3.71
N ALA A 349 -17.85 11.71 -3.78
CA ALA A 349 -18.93 11.79 -2.78
C ALA A 349 -19.55 10.43 -2.43
N PRO A 350 -19.87 9.51 -3.38
CA PRO A 350 -20.46 8.22 -3.03
C PRO A 350 -19.58 7.31 -2.17
N ALA A 351 -18.25 7.56 -2.12
CA ALA A 351 -17.36 6.80 -1.26
C ALA A 351 -17.43 7.24 0.21
N PHE A 352 -17.91 8.46 0.48
CA PHE A 352 -17.92 9.07 1.81
C PHE A 352 -19.33 9.40 2.30
N GLU A 353 -20.30 9.56 1.39
CA GLU A 353 -21.67 10.00 1.69
C GLU A 353 -22.66 8.88 1.31
N HIS A 354 -22.96 8.02 2.25
CA HIS A 354 -23.72 6.79 2.02
C HIS A 354 -24.45 6.31 3.27
N ALA A 355 -25.34 5.34 3.11
CA ALA A 355 -26.21 4.84 4.19
C ALA A 355 -25.48 4.37 5.45
N GLU A 356 -24.25 3.82 5.33
CA GLU A 356 -23.45 3.42 6.51
C GLU A 356 -23.03 4.64 7.35
N MET A 357 -22.69 5.77 6.74
CA MET A 357 -22.41 7.02 7.47
C MET A 357 -23.65 7.50 8.24
N ASP A 358 -24.84 7.42 7.63
CA ASP A 358 -26.11 7.77 8.30
C ASP A 358 -26.42 6.80 9.46
N ARG A 359 -26.16 5.50 9.30
CA ARG A 359 -26.30 4.50 10.35
C ARG A 359 -25.39 4.78 11.53
N VAL A 360 -24.11 5.08 11.26
CA VAL A 360 -23.16 5.45 12.34
C VAL A 360 -23.65 6.68 13.09
N LYS A 361 -24.07 7.72 12.37
CA LYS A 361 -24.64 8.93 13.00
C LYS A 361 -25.85 8.62 13.89
N ALA A 362 -26.78 7.79 13.42
CA ALA A 362 -27.94 7.37 14.21
C ALA A 362 -27.51 6.57 15.46
N LEU A 363 -26.61 5.62 15.32
CA LEU A 363 -26.10 4.79 16.39
C LEU A 363 -25.39 5.61 17.49
N LEU A 364 -24.53 6.53 17.11
CA LEU A 364 -23.84 7.42 18.05
C LEU A 364 -24.82 8.36 18.76
N SER A 365 -25.86 8.84 18.07
CA SER A 365 -26.87 9.72 18.68
C SER A 365 -27.69 9.04 19.78
N VAL A 366 -27.81 7.73 19.78
CA VAL A 366 -28.52 6.94 20.81
C VAL A 366 -27.62 6.67 22.01
N ASN A 367 -26.32 6.40 21.78
CA ASN A 367 -25.40 5.93 22.83
C ASN A 367 -24.67 7.06 23.58
N PHE A 368 -24.67 8.29 23.05
CA PHE A 368 -24.05 9.46 23.70
C PHE A 368 -25.09 10.50 24.17
N ARG A 369 -26.34 10.08 24.40
CA ARG A 369 -27.35 10.83 25.15
C ARG A 369 -27.29 10.41 26.62
#